data_8ee2c2d73662ab22d6b9b624ded998c8
#
_entry.id   8ee2c2d73662ab22d6b9b624ded998c8
#
_cell.length_a   1.000
_cell.length_b   1.000
_cell.length_c   1.000
_cell.angle_alpha   90.00
_cell.angle_beta   90.00
_cell.angle_gamma   90.00
#
_symmetry.space_group_name_H-M   'P 1'
#
loop_
_entity.id
_entity.type
_entity.pdbx_description
1 polymer ?
#
loop_
_entity_poly.entity_id
_entity_poly.type
_entity_poly.pdbx_seq_one_letter_code
_entity_poly.pdbx_strand_id
1 'polypeptide(L)'
;MAKIIIPTPLRKFTSNQAAVAVQSGTVIESIRDLTLQFPDLDKHLFNEDQQLRGFVRVFIGEDDIEDLQGHDTPVQQGDTISII
;
A
#
# COMPACT_ATOMS: atom_id res chain seq x y z
N MET A 1 3.08 -14.22 -2.07
CA MET A 1 2.46 -12.98 -1.62
C MET A 1 3.41 -11.82 -1.83
N ALA A 2 2.90 -10.65 -2.01
CA ALA A 2 3.70 -9.42 -2.04
C ALA A 2 3.82 -8.85 -0.62
N LYS A 3 4.57 -7.78 -0.46
CA LYS A 3 4.65 -7.10 0.84
C LYS A 3 4.60 -5.59 0.63
N ILE A 4 4.12 -4.89 1.66
CA ILE A 4 4.07 -3.44 1.68
C ILE A 4 5.01 -2.94 2.77
N ILE A 5 5.90 -2.03 2.41
CA ILE A 5 6.78 -1.36 3.36
C ILE A 5 6.01 -0.18 3.95
N ILE A 6 5.95 -0.13 5.27
CA ILE A 6 5.17 0.85 6.00
C ILE A 6 6.08 2.02 6.40
N PRO A 7 5.71 3.27 6.06
CA PRO A 7 6.49 4.43 6.47
C PRO A 7 6.49 4.56 8.00
N THR A 8 7.60 5.05 8.54
CA THR A 8 7.79 5.13 9.99
C THR A 8 6.60 5.76 10.74
N PRO A 9 6.02 6.88 10.27
CA PRO A 9 4.90 7.50 10.99
C PRO A 9 3.66 6.64 11.08
N LEU A 10 3.50 5.65 10.20
CA LEU A 10 2.31 4.80 10.18
C LEU A 10 2.52 3.45 10.87
N ARG A 11 3.73 3.13 11.31
CA ARG A 11 4.02 1.83 11.92
C ARG A 11 3.26 1.59 13.21
N LYS A 12 2.89 2.64 13.92
CA LYS A 12 2.07 2.50 15.12
C LYS A 12 0.70 1.89 14.83
N PHE A 13 0.24 1.95 13.58
CA PHE A 13 -1.04 1.37 13.17
C PHE A 13 -0.88 -0.06 12.64
N THR A 14 0.35 -0.55 12.50
CA THR A 14 0.64 -1.91 12.02
C THR A 14 1.39 -2.73 13.07
N SER A 15 1.13 -2.48 14.34
CA SER A 15 1.80 -3.17 15.45
C SER A 15 3.32 -3.04 15.35
N ASN A 16 3.80 -1.88 14.89
CA ASN A 16 5.21 -1.56 14.68
C ASN A 16 5.89 -2.43 13.61
N GLN A 17 5.11 -3.02 12.71
CA GLN A 17 5.69 -3.78 11.62
C GLN A 17 6.14 -2.85 10.51
N ALA A 18 7.38 -3.02 10.07
CA ALA A 18 7.95 -2.23 8.98
C ALA A 18 7.51 -2.75 7.61
N ALA A 19 7.10 -4.01 7.55
CA ALA A 19 6.63 -4.63 6.32
C ALA A 19 5.49 -5.57 6.64
N VAL A 20 4.47 -5.59 5.80
CA VAL A 20 3.29 -6.44 5.99
C VAL A 20 3.05 -7.23 4.70
N ALA A 21 2.87 -8.55 4.85
CA ALA A 21 2.54 -9.40 3.71
C ALA A 21 1.09 -9.14 3.27
N VAL A 22 0.89 -9.03 1.97
CA VAL A 22 -0.43 -8.76 1.39
C VAL A 22 -0.66 -9.66 0.18
N GLN A 23 -1.91 -9.74 -0.26
CA GLN A 23 -2.28 -10.46 -1.47
C GLN A 23 -1.72 -9.75 -2.68
N SER A 24 -1.28 -10.51 -3.68
CA SER A 24 -0.91 -9.97 -4.97
C SER A 24 -2.18 -9.75 -5.81
N GLY A 25 -2.05 -9.01 -6.91
CA GLY A 25 -3.17 -8.64 -7.76
C GLY A 25 -2.87 -7.30 -8.38
N THR A 26 -3.54 -6.25 -7.93
CA THR A 26 -3.20 -4.88 -8.30
C THR A 26 -2.72 -4.13 -7.07
N VAL A 27 -2.11 -2.97 -7.29
CA VAL A 27 -1.65 -2.10 -6.18
C VAL A 27 -2.82 -1.78 -5.26
N ILE A 28 -3.97 -1.37 -5.81
CA ILE A 28 -5.11 -0.99 -4.98
C ILE A 28 -5.65 -2.19 -4.19
N GLU A 29 -5.68 -3.38 -4.78
CA GLU A 29 -6.13 -4.57 -4.07
C GLU A 29 -5.18 -4.91 -2.93
N SER A 30 -3.88 -4.78 -3.15
CA SER A 30 -2.88 -5.03 -2.11
C SER A 30 -3.00 -4.04 -0.96
N ILE A 31 -3.23 -2.76 -1.27
CA ILE A 31 -3.39 -1.74 -0.23
C ILE A 31 -4.71 -1.95 0.53
N ARG A 32 -5.77 -2.35 -0.14
CA ARG A 32 -7.02 -2.67 0.54
C ARG A 32 -6.88 -3.87 1.45
N ASP A 33 -6.09 -4.87 1.05
CA ASP A 33 -5.79 -6.01 1.94
C ASP A 33 -5.06 -5.52 3.19
N LEU A 34 -4.12 -4.59 3.04
CA LEU A 34 -3.41 -4.00 4.17
C LEU A 34 -4.40 -3.33 5.14
N THR A 35 -5.36 -2.56 4.63
CA THR A 35 -6.33 -1.88 5.48
C THR A 35 -7.35 -2.83 6.10
N LEU A 36 -7.57 -3.99 5.51
CA LEU A 36 -8.38 -5.04 6.14
C LEU A 36 -7.65 -5.65 7.32
N GLN A 37 -6.33 -5.82 7.21
CA GLN A 37 -5.53 -6.34 8.32
C GLN A 37 -5.35 -5.32 9.43
N PHE A 38 -5.23 -4.05 9.08
CA PHE A 38 -5.00 -2.94 10.02
C PHE A 38 -5.97 -1.81 9.71
N PRO A 39 -7.22 -1.92 10.20
CA PRO A 39 -8.27 -0.96 9.84
C PRO A 39 -7.98 0.50 10.19
N ASP A 40 -7.13 0.74 11.19
CA ASP A 40 -6.78 2.12 11.56
C ASP A 40 -5.99 2.85 10.48
N LEU A 41 -5.42 2.11 9.52
CA LEU A 41 -4.72 2.73 8.40
C LEU A 41 -5.66 3.32 7.37
N ASP A 42 -6.90 2.85 7.30
CA ASP A 42 -7.82 3.23 6.22
C ASP A 42 -7.94 4.75 6.08
N LYS A 43 -8.21 5.44 7.18
CA LYS A 43 -8.39 6.90 7.17
C LYS A 43 -7.12 7.67 6.83
N HIS A 44 -5.96 7.04 6.98
CA HIS A 44 -4.67 7.68 6.68
C HIS A 44 -4.27 7.49 5.23
N LEU A 45 -4.77 6.45 4.58
CA LEU A 45 -4.42 6.13 3.19
C LEU A 45 -5.54 6.50 2.21
N PHE A 46 -6.80 6.35 2.63
CA PHE A 46 -7.96 6.59 1.78
C PHE A 46 -8.77 7.77 2.30
N ASN A 47 -9.36 8.52 1.35
CA ASN A 47 -10.28 9.60 1.69
C ASN A 47 -11.72 9.06 1.82
N GLU A 48 -12.69 9.96 2.01
CA GLU A 48 -14.09 9.56 2.18
C GLU A 48 -14.67 8.88 0.95
N ASP A 49 -14.11 9.14 -0.23
CA ASP A 49 -14.54 8.53 -1.49
C ASP A 49 -13.83 7.19 -1.75
N GLN A 50 -13.09 6.68 -0.77
CA GLN A 50 -12.35 5.42 -0.87
C GLN A 50 -11.26 5.46 -1.93
N GLN A 51 -10.70 6.63 -2.19
CA GLN A 51 -9.57 6.83 -3.08
C GLN A 51 -8.33 7.15 -2.28
N LEU A 52 -7.17 6.75 -2.78
CA LEU A 52 -5.91 7.09 -2.14
C LEU A 52 -5.77 8.61 -2.04
N ARG A 53 -5.35 9.07 -0.86
CA ARG A 53 -5.15 10.51 -0.66
C ARG A 53 -4.05 11.02 -1.58
N GLY A 54 -4.20 12.25 -2.06
CA GLY A 54 -3.29 12.80 -3.06
C GLY A 54 -1.84 12.92 -2.61
N PHE A 55 -1.59 12.98 -1.31
CA PHE A 55 -0.21 13.07 -0.78
C PHE A 55 0.44 11.71 -0.56
N VAL A 56 -0.29 10.61 -0.79
CA VAL A 56 0.26 9.27 -0.65
C VAL A 56 0.98 8.88 -1.93
N ARG A 57 2.27 8.58 -1.83
CA ARG A 57 3.08 8.11 -2.95
C ARG A 57 3.30 6.62 -2.80
N VAL A 58 3.15 5.89 -3.89
CA VAL A 58 3.28 4.44 -3.89
C VAL A 58 4.25 4.01 -4.98
N PHE A 59 5.16 3.11 -4.63
CA PHE A 59 6.16 2.58 -5.55
C PHE A 59 6.08 1.06 -5.57
N ILE A 60 6.34 0.47 -6.73
CA ILE A 60 6.61 -0.96 -6.85
C ILE A 60 8.09 -1.07 -7.21
N GLY A 61 8.88 -1.72 -6.32
CA GLY A 61 10.31 -1.69 -6.45
C GLY A 61 10.78 -0.24 -6.45
N GLU A 62 11.41 0.18 -7.54
CA GLU A 62 11.91 1.55 -7.67
C GLU A 62 11.01 2.44 -8.51
N ASP A 63 9.91 1.89 -9.03
CA ASP A 63 9.05 2.61 -9.98
C ASP A 63 7.85 3.21 -9.28
N ASP A 64 7.62 4.51 -9.48
CA ASP A 64 6.42 5.19 -9.03
C ASP A 64 5.25 4.64 -9.86
N ILE A 65 4.15 4.26 -9.21
CA ILE A 65 3.00 3.71 -9.93
C ILE A 65 2.37 4.70 -10.90
N GLU A 66 2.58 6.01 -10.70
CA GLU A 66 2.10 7.02 -11.63
C GLU A 66 2.80 6.93 -12.99
N ASP A 67 4.01 6.37 -13.02
CA ASP A 67 4.74 6.11 -14.26
C ASP A 67 4.36 4.77 -14.88
N LEU A 68 3.48 4.03 -14.23
CA LEU A 68 2.99 2.74 -14.68
C LEU A 68 1.49 2.85 -14.95
N GLN A 69 0.69 2.02 -14.29
CA GLN A 69 -0.76 2.00 -14.48
C GLN A 69 -1.52 2.54 -13.26
N GLY A 70 -0.85 3.35 -12.42
CA GLY A 70 -1.45 3.88 -11.22
C GLY A 70 -1.89 2.77 -10.28
N HIS A 71 -3.04 2.94 -9.64
CA HIS A 71 -3.53 1.94 -8.69
C HIS A 71 -3.92 0.61 -9.35
N ASP A 72 -4.06 0.57 -10.68
CA ASP A 72 -4.34 -0.66 -11.42
C ASP A 72 -3.05 -1.41 -11.82
N THR A 73 -1.89 -0.92 -11.41
CA THR A 73 -0.62 -1.57 -11.71
C THR A 73 -0.62 -3.00 -11.15
N PRO A 74 -0.29 -4.00 -11.98
CA PRO A 74 -0.23 -5.39 -11.50
C PRO A 74 0.86 -5.59 -10.46
N VAL A 75 0.55 -6.40 -9.45
CA VAL A 75 1.48 -6.79 -8.39
C VAL A 75 1.65 -8.30 -8.45
N GLN A 76 2.89 -8.74 -8.58
CA GLN A 76 3.20 -10.16 -8.66
C GLN A 76 3.73 -10.65 -7.33
N GLN A 77 3.74 -11.98 -7.16
CA GLN A 77 4.33 -12.58 -5.96
C GLN A 77 5.79 -12.16 -5.83
N GLY A 78 6.17 -11.80 -4.62
CA GLY A 78 7.52 -11.37 -4.34
C GLY A 78 7.76 -9.88 -4.55
N ASP A 79 6.81 -9.15 -5.13
CA ASP A 79 6.96 -7.70 -5.31
C ASP A 79 6.93 -6.97 -3.97
N THR A 80 7.66 -5.85 -3.93
CA THR A 80 7.68 -4.96 -2.78
C THR A 80 7.00 -3.66 -3.15
N ILE A 81 5.96 -3.31 -2.41
CA ILE A 81 5.24 -2.05 -2.55
C ILE A 81 5.72 -1.13 -1.44
N SER A 82 6.11 0.08 -1.78
CA SER A 82 6.54 1.08 -0.79
C SER A 82 5.54 2.23 -0.76
N ILE A 83 5.08 2.58 0.44
CA ILE A 83 4.22 3.74 0.67
C ILE A 83 5.08 4.82 1.30
N ILE A 84 4.99 6.03 0.74
CA ILE A 84 5.77 7.17 1.24
C ILE A 84 4.86 8.32 1.62
#